data_87f829ba3b6afc2b99403726d3d0141e
#
_entry.id   87f829ba3b6afc2b99403726d3d0141e
#
_cell.length_a   1.000
_cell.length_b   1.000
_cell.length_c   1.000
_cell.angle_alpha   90.00
_cell.angle_beta   90.00
_cell.angle_gamma   90.00
#
_symmetry.space_group_name_H-M   'P 1'
#
loop_
_entity.id
_entity.type
_entity.pdbx_description
1 polymer ?
#
loop_
_entity_poly.entity_id
_entity_poly.type
_entity_poly.pdbx_seq_one_letter_code
_entity_poly.pdbx_strand_id
1 'polypeptide(L)'
;MLPVVVLFAEQTSLSSISFNRAGALLLFPYLGIVAWTTMWTHYSGGLLRRHWTQLTPSTIYARTTHVLVTVLILAHPLLLANAQYAATNIRPPQSFENYVGVGAMIAVTGGLIALFIFLSYDLYRMLQSRPFWRRQAWVVSILQAMAMALIFWHGLRLGQHLSSGWFRYWWLALGVVLAFGLISDIKQSLDSRFALQSTDAEK
;
A
#
# COMPACT_ATOMS: atom_id res chain seq x y z
N MET A 1 -0.22 3.99 -14.00
CA MET A 1 -1.52 3.31 -14.21
C MET A 1 -1.58 2.51 -15.51
N LEU A 2 -1.01 3.01 -16.64
CA LEU A 2 -1.09 2.29 -17.92
C LEU A 2 -0.72 0.80 -17.86
N PRO A 3 0.39 0.36 -17.22
CA PRO A 3 0.73 -1.07 -17.13
C PRO A 3 -0.34 -1.93 -16.44
N VAL A 4 -1.05 -1.39 -15.45
CA VAL A 4 -2.14 -2.12 -14.76
C VAL A 4 -3.35 -2.29 -15.68
N VAL A 5 -3.68 -1.27 -16.47
CA VAL A 5 -4.77 -1.33 -17.46
C VAL A 5 -4.45 -2.34 -18.56
N VAL A 6 -3.20 -2.37 -19.05
CA VAL A 6 -2.74 -3.34 -20.06
C VAL A 6 -2.83 -4.76 -19.48
N LEU A 7 -2.31 -5.00 -18.27
CA LEU A 7 -2.40 -6.30 -17.61
C LEU A 7 -3.87 -6.77 -17.49
N PHE A 8 -4.75 -5.88 -17.07
CA PHE A 8 -6.17 -6.19 -16.93
C PHE A 8 -6.79 -6.56 -18.28
N ALA A 9 -6.51 -5.78 -19.34
CA ALA A 9 -7.03 -6.02 -20.67
C ALA A 9 -6.52 -7.33 -21.30
N GLU A 10 -5.25 -7.69 -21.05
CA GLU A 10 -4.65 -8.94 -21.53
C GLU A 10 -5.27 -10.19 -20.88
N GLN A 11 -5.66 -10.09 -19.61
CA GLN A 11 -6.08 -11.27 -18.83
C GLN A 11 -7.58 -11.37 -18.61
N THR A 12 -8.34 -10.33 -18.95
CA THR A 12 -9.76 -10.25 -18.65
C THR A 12 -10.56 -9.93 -19.90
N SER A 13 -11.46 -10.83 -20.29
CA SER A 13 -12.55 -10.48 -21.19
C SER A 13 -13.61 -9.71 -20.40
N LEU A 14 -14.00 -8.51 -20.84
CA LEU A 14 -15.05 -7.71 -20.18
C LEU A 14 -16.37 -8.47 -20.08
N SER A 15 -16.62 -9.42 -20.99
CA SER A 15 -17.80 -10.31 -20.95
C SER A 15 -17.76 -11.33 -19.80
N SER A 16 -16.59 -11.59 -19.20
CA SER A 16 -16.43 -12.51 -18.07
C SER A 16 -16.63 -11.84 -16.70
N ILE A 17 -16.75 -10.52 -16.65
CA ILE A 17 -17.00 -9.79 -15.40
C ILE A 17 -18.49 -9.91 -15.05
N SER A 18 -18.78 -10.81 -14.12
CA SER A 18 -20.09 -10.92 -13.50
C SER A 18 -20.00 -10.52 -12.03
N PHE A 19 -21.05 -9.86 -11.49
CA PHE A 19 -21.13 -9.51 -10.06
C PHE A 19 -21.47 -10.75 -9.20
N ASN A 20 -20.80 -11.85 -9.47
CA ASN A 20 -20.88 -13.08 -8.71
C ASN A 20 -19.52 -13.36 -8.02
N ARG A 21 -19.42 -14.52 -7.36
CA ARG A 21 -18.17 -14.98 -6.72
C ARG A 21 -16.98 -14.99 -7.67
N ALA A 22 -17.16 -15.46 -8.90
CA ALA A 22 -16.08 -15.54 -9.89
C ALA A 22 -15.55 -14.14 -10.22
N GLY A 23 -16.45 -13.16 -10.42
CA GLY A 23 -16.08 -11.76 -10.63
C GLY A 23 -15.37 -11.15 -9.44
N ALA A 24 -15.79 -11.44 -8.20
CA ALA A 24 -15.12 -10.96 -6.99
C ALA A 24 -13.69 -11.51 -6.88
N LEU A 25 -13.48 -12.81 -7.14
CA LEU A 25 -12.16 -13.44 -7.14
C LEU A 25 -11.27 -12.95 -8.29
N LEU A 26 -11.87 -12.54 -9.40
CA LEU A 26 -11.14 -11.93 -10.51
C LEU A 26 -10.69 -10.52 -10.18
N LEU A 27 -11.57 -9.69 -9.56
CA LEU A 27 -11.33 -8.26 -9.35
C LEU A 27 -10.45 -7.94 -8.14
N PHE A 28 -10.52 -8.72 -7.04
CA PHE A 28 -9.83 -8.36 -5.81
C PHE A 28 -8.31 -8.18 -5.98
N PRO A 29 -7.55 -8.99 -6.79
CA PRO A 29 -6.12 -8.76 -6.95
C PRO A 29 -5.81 -7.42 -7.62
N TYR A 30 -6.64 -7.02 -8.60
CA TYR A 30 -6.47 -5.74 -9.30
C TYR A 30 -6.72 -4.54 -8.39
N LEU A 31 -7.66 -4.64 -7.44
CA LEU A 31 -7.87 -3.57 -6.45
C LEU A 31 -6.60 -3.33 -5.61
N GLY A 32 -5.93 -4.41 -5.19
CA GLY A 32 -4.66 -4.32 -4.47
C GLY A 32 -3.55 -3.69 -5.32
N ILE A 33 -3.42 -4.11 -6.59
CA ILE A 33 -2.43 -3.58 -7.53
C ILE A 33 -2.69 -2.09 -7.81
N VAL A 34 -3.94 -1.69 -8.07
CA VAL A 34 -4.32 -0.28 -8.33
C VAL A 34 -4.06 0.57 -7.09
N ALA A 35 -4.47 0.09 -5.91
CA ALA A 35 -4.24 0.79 -4.65
C ALA A 35 -2.74 1.04 -4.42
N TRP A 36 -1.92 -0.02 -4.51
CA TRP A 36 -0.48 0.10 -4.30
C TRP A 36 0.18 1.01 -5.34
N THR A 37 -0.16 0.88 -6.63
CA THR A 37 0.40 1.73 -7.69
C THR A 37 0.04 3.21 -7.46
N THR A 38 -1.18 3.49 -7.01
CA THR A 38 -1.59 4.86 -6.67
C THR A 38 -0.81 5.40 -5.47
N MET A 39 -0.65 4.61 -4.42
CA MET A 39 0.18 4.97 -3.26
C MET A 39 1.64 5.20 -3.66
N TRP A 40 2.19 4.32 -4.50
CA TRP A 40 3.54 4.45 -5.01
C TRP A 40 3.74 5.75 -5.80
N THR A 41 2.78 6.14 -6.65
CA THR A 41 2.86 7.42 -7.40
C THR A 41 2.84 8.63 -6.47
N HIS A 42 2.07 8.59 -5.38
CA HIS A 42 2.07 9.64 -4.36
C HIS A 42 3.40 9.71 -3.62
N TYR A 43 3.92 8.57 -3.22
CA TYR A 43 5.19 8.47 -2.51
C TYR A 43 6.34 8.97 -3.37
N SER A 44 6.47 8.44 -4.59
CA SER A 44 7.51 8.84 -5.54
C SER A 44 7.38 10.30 -5.98
N GLY A 45 6.15 10.79 -6.17
CA GLY A 45 5.88 12.21 -6.41
C GLY A 45 6.30 13.10 -5.23
N GLY A 46 6.21 12.60 -4.00
CA GLY A 46 6.75 13.26 -2.81
C GLY A 46 8.27 13.40 -2.85
N LEU A 47 8.98 12.34 -3.25
CA LEU A 47 10.44 12.37 -3.42
C LEU A 47 10.86 13.34 -4.52
N LEU A 48 10.20 13.31 -5.67
CA LEU A 48 10.50 14.20 -6.80
C LEU A 48 10.30 15.68 -6.43
N ARG A 49 9.27 16.01 -5.64
CA ARG A 49 9.02 17.39 -5.19
C ARG A 49 10.10 17.97 -4.29
N ARG A 50 10.85 17.14 -3.59
CA ARG A 50 12.02 17.62 -2.79
C ARG A 50 13.09 18.22 -3.69
N HIS A 51 13.19 17.75 -4.94
CA HIS A 51 14.15 18.21 -5.92
C HIS A 51 13.54 19.24 -6.92
N TRP A 52 12.24 19.13 -7.19
CA TRP A 52 11.50 19.97 -8.14
C TRP A 52 10.25 20.56 -7.46
N THR A 53 10.41 21.72 -6.85
CA THR A 53 9.37 22.42 -6.07
C THR A 53 8.13 22.82 -6.91
N GLN A 54 8.26 22.85 -8.24
CA GLN A 54 7.17 23.19 -9.16
C GLN A 54 6.08 22.09 -9.28
N LEU A 55 6.35 20.87 -8.81
CA LEU A 55 5.43 19.73 -8.90
C LEU A 55 4.48 19.63 -7.69
N THR A 56 3.77 20.70 -7.36
CA THR A 56 2.76 20.64 -6.29
C THR A 56 1.45 20.06 -6.83
N PRO A 57 0.97 18.90 -6.31
CA PRO A 57 -0.34 18.39 -6.69
C PRO A 57 -1.43 19.33 -6.18
N SER A 58 -2.52 19.45 -6.94
CA SER A 58 -3.68 20.16 -6.43
C SER A 58 -4.23 19.45 -5.17
N THR A 59 -4.78 20.23 -4.24
CA THR A 59 -5.39 19.68 -3.01
C THR A 59 -6.54 18.72 -3.34
N ILE A 60 -7.27 18.98 -4.43
CA ILE A 60 -8.34 18.11 -4.93
C ILE A 60 -7.77 16.76 -5.34
N TYR A 61 -6.69 16.73 -6.14
CA TYR A 61 -6.05 15.49 -6.55
C TYR A 61 -5.58 14.68 -5.32
N ALA A 62 -4.89 15.31 -4.37
CA ALA A 62 -4.39 14.63 -3.19
C ALA A 62 -5.54 14.05 -2.34
N ARG A 63 -6.65 14.78 -2.17
CA ARG A 63 -7.82 14.31 -1.41
C ARG A 63 -8.54 13.17 -2.13
N THR A 64 -8.78 13.30 -3.43
CA THR A 64 -9.50 12.29 -4.22
C THR A 64 -8.73 10.98 -4.26
N THR A 65 -7.41 11.03 -4.52
CA THR A 65 -6.58 9.82 -4.54
C THR A 65 -6.43 9.18 -3.18
N HIS A 66 -6.39 9.96 -2.10
CA HIS A 66 -6.40 9.42 -0.74
C HIS A 66 -7.68 8.62 -0.45
N VAL A 67 -8.86 9.20 -0.72
CA VAL A 67 -10.15 8.51 -0.54
C VAL A 67 -10.21 7.26 -1.43
N LEU A 68 -9.80 7.36 -2.69
CA LEU A 68 -9.78 6.23 -3.62
C LEU A 68 -8.90 5.09 -3.08
N VAL A 69 -7.68 5.39 -2.65
CA VAL A 69 -6.77 4.38 -2.08
C VAL A 69 -7.38 3.73 -0.86
N THR A 70 -7.92 4.52 0.08
CA THR A 70 -8.56 3.98 1.30
C THR A 70 -9.70 3.02 0.96
N VAL A 71 -10.55 3.38 0.01
CA VAL A 71 -11.64 2.48 -0.46
C VAL A 71 -11.07 1.20 -1.07
N LEU A 72 -10.06 1.31 -1.94
CA LEU A 72 -9.48 0.16 -2.63
C LEU A 72 -8.77 -0.81 -1.66
N ILE A 73 -8.01 -0.30 -0.70
CA ILE A 73 -7.30 -1.15 0.28
C ILE A 73 -8.24 -1.85 1.26
N LEU A 74 -9.41 -1.25 1.56
CA LEU A 74 -10.45 -1.89 2.36
C LEU A 74 -11.27 -2.88 1.53
N ALA A 75 -11.65 -2.52 0.31
CA ALA A 75 -12.43 -3.38 -0.57
C ALA A 75 -11.68 -4.66 -0.96
N HIS A 76 -10.34 -4.57 -1.17
CA HIS A 76 -9.50 -5.70 -1.56
C HIS A 76 -9.65 -6.93 -0.63
N PRO A 77 -9.35 -6.88 0.68
CA PRO A 77 -9.51 -8.04 1.56
C PRO A 77 -10.98 -8.39 1.81
N LEU A 78 -11.88 -7.41 1.82
CA LEU A 78 -13.30 -7.65 2.04
C LEU A 78 -13.96 -8.44 0.89
N LEU A 79 -13.59 -8.14 -0.36
CA LEU A 79 -14.06 -8.92 -1.52
C LEU A 79 -13.61 -10.37 -1.43
N LEU A 80 -12.34 -10.62 -1.09
CA LEU A 80 -11.84 -11.98 -0.91
C LEU A 80 -12.55 -12.69 0.23
N ALA A 81 -12.67 -12.05 1.39
CA ALA A 81 -13.35 -12.62 2.55
C ALA A 81 -14.81 -13.00 2.23
N ASN A 82 -15.54 -12.09 1.58
CA ASN A 82 -16.93 -12.32 1.19
C ASN A 82 -17.06 -13.46 0.16
N ALA A 83 -16.20 -13.46 -0.88
CA ALA A 83 -16.20 -14.51 -1.90
C ALA A 83 -15.89 -15.90 -1.33
N GLN A 84 -14.94 -15.98 -0.38
CA GLN A 84 -14.60 -17.23 0.31
C GLN A 84 -15.72 -17.68 1.26
N TYR A 85 -16.28 -16.74 2.02
CA TYR A 85 -17.41 -17.06 2.92
C TYR A 85 -18.62 -17.57 2.15
N ALA A 86 -19.00 -16.92 1.06
CA ALA A 86 -20.11 -17.36 0.21
C ALA A 86 -19.89 -18.76 -0.40
N ALA A 87 -18.64 -19.17 -0.56
CA ALA A 87 -18.30 -20.47 -1.15
C ALA A 87 -18.22 -21.61 -0.15
N THR A 88 -17.66 -21.34 1.03
CA THR A 88 -17.23 -22.38 1.98
C THR A 88 -17.92 -22.26 3.33
N ASN A 89 -18.62 -21.14 3.58
CA ASN A 89 -19.17 -20.76 4.89
C ASN A 89 -18.10 -20.66 5.99
N ILE A 90 -16.83 -20.51 5.60
CA ILE A 90 -15.68 -20.37 6.51
C ILE A 90 -15.29 -18.89 6.59
N ARG A 91 -15.09 -18.39 7.81
CA ARG A 91 -14.70 -17.00 8.08
C ARG A 91 -13.17 -16.83 8.12
N PRO A 92 -12.64 -15.62 7.88
CA PRO A 92 -11.26 -15.30 8.20
C PRO A 92 -10.92 -15.57 9.68
N PRO A 93 -9.68 -15.98 10.02
CA PRO A 93 -8.53 -16.11 9.11
C PRO A 93 -8.48 -17.42 8.31
N GLN A 94 -9.25 -18.44 8.70
CA GLN A 94 -9.18 -19.78 8.09
C GLN A 94 -9.57 -19.80 6.61
N SER A 95 -10.49 -18.93 6.17
CA SER A 95 -10.83 -18.81 4.74
C SER A 95 -9.67 -18.26 3.91
N PHE A 96 -8.83 -17.39 4.47
CA PHE A 96 -7.62 -16.91 3.81
C PHE A 96 -6.55 -18.01 3.74
N GLU A 97 -6.35 -18.74 4.83
CA GLU A 97 -5.44 -19.87 4.87
C GLU A 97 -5.79 -20.93 3.82
N ASN A 98 -7.07 -21.27 3.68
CA ASN A 98 -7.56 -22.21 2.67
C ASN A 98 -7.34 -21.69 1.23
N TYR A 99 -7.35 -20.37 1.04
CA TYR A 99 -7.17 -19.77 -0.28
C TYR A 99 -5.70 -19.65 -0.68
N VAL A 100 -4.83 -19.18 0.21
CA VAL A 100 -3.41 -18.91 -0.11
C VAL A 100 -2.47 -20.03 0.34
N GLY A 101 -2.92 -20.92 1.23
CA GLY A 101 -2.12 -21.95 1.89
C GLY A 101 -1.39 -21.44 3.14
N VAL A 102 -1.11 -22.37 4.07
CA VAL A 102 -0.47 -22.08 5.38
C VAL A 102 0.84 -21.30 5.22
N GLY A 103 1.70 -21.71 4.28
CA GLY A 103 3.01 -21.09 4.06
C GLY A 103 2.96 -19.65 3.57
N ALA A 104 1.82 -19.19 3.04
CA ALA A 104 1.64 -17.83 2.55
C ALA A 104 0.93 -16.89 3.56
N MET A 105 0.45 -17.43 4.70
CA MET A 105 -0.25 -16.65 5.71
C MET A 105 0.60 -15.53 6.33
N ILE A 106 1.92 -15.71 6.39
CA ILE A 106 2.83 -14.65 6.84
C ILE A 106 2.73 -13.41 5.92
N ALA A 107 2.54 -13.60 4.61
CA ALA A 107 2.37 -12.49 3.68
C ALA A 107 0.98 -11.82 3.86
N VAL A 108 -0.07 -12.58 4.15
CA VAL A 108 -1.40 -12.04 4.50
C VAL A 108 -1.30 -11.19 5.76
N THR A 109 -0.63 -11.69 6.79
CA THR A 109 -0.40 -10.96 8.05
C THR A 109 0.38 -9.67 7.82
N GLY A 110 1.43 -9.71 6.98
CA GLY A 110 2.19 -8.51 6.58
C GLY A 110 1.31 -7.46 5.91
N GLY A 111 0.41 -7.88 5.01
CA GLY A 111 -0.59 -7.00 4.39
C GLY A 111 -1.56 -6.37 5.40
N LEU A 112 -2.04 -7.15 6.38
CA LEU A 112 -2.92 -6.65 7.44
C LEU A 112 -2.19 -5.66 8.36
N ILE A 113 -0.95 -5.94 8.76
CA ILE A 113 -0.14 -5.00 9.54
C ILE A 113 0.03 -3.68 8.78
N ALA A 114 0.36 -3.74 7.50
CA ALA A 114 0.49 -2.55 6.67
C ALA A 114 -0.83 -1.78 6.57
N LEU A 115 -1.96 -2.46 6.41
CA LEU A 115 -3.29 -1.85 6.41
C LEU A 115 -3.54 -1.07 7.70
N PHE A 116 -3.28 -1.66 8.87
CA PHE A 116 -3.44 -0.97 10.15
C PHE A 116 -2.52 0.25 10.29
N ILE A 117 -1.28 0.16 9.81
CA ILE A 117 -0.37 1.30 9.80
C ILE A 117 -0.92 2.43 8.92
N PHE A 118 -1.44 2.14 7.73
CA PHE A 118 -2.04 3.15 6.87
C PHE A 118 -3.27 3.81 7.49
N LEU A 119 -4.17 3.05 8.07
CA LEU A 119 -5.35 3.59 8.73
C LEU A 119 -4.98 4.43 9.98
N SER A 120 -3.93 4.05 10.71
CA SER A 120 -3.43 4.81 11.86
C SER A 120 -2.84 6.16 11.47
N TYR A 121 -2.37 6.32 10.22
CA TYR A 121 -1.88 7.59 9.71
C TYR A 121 -2.95 8.67 9.67
N ASP A 122 -4.18 8.34 9.33
CA ASP A 122 -5.29 9.29 9.34
C ASP A 122 -5.60 9.78 10.75
N LEU A 123 -5.55 8.88 11.73
CA LEU A 123 -5.67 9.24 13.14
C LEU A 123 -4.53 10.17 13.58
N TYR A 124 -3.30 9.85 13.19
CA TYR A 124 -2.15 10.71 13.46
C TYR A 124 -2.34 12.11 12.86
N ARG A 125 -2.82 12.24 11.62
CA ARG A 125 -3.09 13.54 10.99
C ARG A 125 -4.08 14.39 11.77
N MET A 126 -5.07 13.79 12.40
CA MET A 126 -6.01 14.50 13.28
C MET A 126 -5.35 14.98 14.57
N LEU A 127 -4.36 14.25 15.08
CA LEU A 127 -3.71 14.50 16.37
C LEU A 127 -2.41 15.31 16.25
N GLN A 128 -1.86 15.51 15.07
CA GLN A 128 -0.53 16.14 14.84
C GLN A 128 -0.43 17.59 15.31
N SER A 129 -1.57 18.28 15.53
CA SER A 129 -1.58 19.63 16.12
C SER A 129 -1.12 19.65 17.59
N ARG A 130 -1.20 18.53 18.29
CA ARG A 130 -0.78 18.40 19.69
C ARG A 130 0.75 18.21 19.78
N PRO A 131 1.45 18.88 20.74
CA PRO A 131 2.92 18.86 20.83
C PRO A 131 3.51 17.44 20.92
N PHE A 132 2.88 16.55 21.67
CA PHE A 132 3.30 15.16 21.83
C PHE A 132 3.36 14.44 20.46
N TRP A 133 2.27 14.49 19.68
CA TRP A 133 2.19 13.81 18.41
C TRP A 133 3.11 14.41 17.35
N ARG A 134 3.33 15.71 17.39
CA ARG A 134 4.30 16.38 16.50
C ARG A 134 5.71 15.88 16.70
N ARG A 135 6.11 15.59 17.96
CA ARG A 135 7.42 14.97 18.26
C ARG A 135 7.56 13.54 17.75
N GLN A 136 6.45 12.82 17.51
CA GLN A 136 6.45 11.45 17.01
C GLN A 136 6.42 11.35 15.47
N ALA A 137 6.54 12.47 14.75
CA ALA A 137 6.48 12.50 13.28
C ALA A 137 7.50 11.54 12.62
N TRP A 138 8.70 11.42 13.19
CA TRP A 138 9.72 10.50 12.71
C TRP A 138 9.32 9.02 12.84
N VAL A 139 8.65 8.63 13.93
CA VAL A 139 8.13 7.26 14.11
C VAL A 139 7.09 6.97 13.04
N VAL A 140 6.18 7.90 12.82
CA VAL A 140 5.13 7.76 11.81
C VAL A 140 5.72 7.62 10.40
N SER A 141 6.75 8.41 10.07
CA SER A 141 7.45 8.30 8.79
C SER A 141 8.09 6.91 8.60
N ILE A 142 8.77 6.38 9.62
CA ILE A 142 9.36 5.04 9.56
C ILE A 142 8.27 3.96 9.42
N LEU A 143 7.18 4.06 10.18
CA LEU A 143 6.06 3.11 10.08
C LEU A 143 5.45 3.11 8.67
N GLN A 144 5.25 4.28 8.06
CA GLN A 144 4.75 4.37 6.69
C GLN A 144 5.73 3.74 5.67
N ALA A 145 7.03 3.97 5.85
CA ALA A 145 8.07 3.34 5.03
C ALA A 145 8.02 1.80 5.15
N MET A 146 7.90 1.28 6.38
CA MET A 146 7.75 -0.15 6.63
C MET A 146 6.47 -0.71 6.01
N ALA A 147 5.34 0.00 6.12
CA ALA A 147 4.09 -0.43 5.51
C ALA A 147 4.19 -0.53 3.98
N MET A 148 4.84 0.43 3.32
CA MET A 148 5.09 0.38 1.87
C MET A 148 5.95 -0.84 1.48
N ALA A 149 7.00 -1.15 2.25
CA ALA A 149 7.84 -2.33 2.03
C ALA A 149 7.05 -3.64 2.25
N LEU A 150 6.23 -3.70 3.30
CA LEU A 150 5.38 -4.86 3.61
C LEU A 150 4.36 -5.13 2.50
N ILE A 151 3.70 -4.09 1.97
CA ILE A 151 2.74 -4.27 0.87
C ILE A 151 3.43 -4.67 -0.43
N PHE A 152 4.62 -4.10 -0.72
CA PHE A 152 5.40 -4.53 -1.87
C PHE A 152 5.73 -6.02 -1.78
N TRP A 153 6.22 -6.48 -0.64
CA TRP A 153 6.54 -7.88 -0.38
C TRP A 153 5.29 -8.77 -0.39
N HIS A 154 4.18 -8.34 0.23
CA HIS A 154 2.87 -9.01 0.18
C HIS A 154 2.44 -9.26 -1.27
N GLY A 155 2.50 -8.23 -2.11
CA GLY A 155 2.19 -8.34 -3.53
C GLY A 155 3.06 -9.36 -4.25
N LEU A 156 4.39 -9.36 -4.02
CA LEU A 156 5.31 -10.33 -4.62
C LEU A 156 5.03 -11.77 -4.20
N ARG A 157 4.56 -11.99 -2.98
CA ARG A 157 4.31 -13.33 -2.43
C ARG A 157 2.94 -13.89 -2.81
N LEU A 158 1.92 -13.05 -2.94
CA LEU A 158 0.52 -13.47 -3.14
C LEU A 158 -0.03 -13.11 -4.54
N GLY A 159 0.61 -12.17 -5.23
CA GLY A 159 0.14 -11.71 -6.53
C GLY A 159 0.39 -12.75 -7.63
N GLN A 160 -0.67 -13.42 -8.08
CA GLN A 160 -0.57 -14.38 -9.19
C GLN A 160 0.02 -13.74 -10.45
N HIS A 161 -0.34 -12.49 -10.75
CA HIS A 161 0.17 -11.71 -11.89
C HIS A 161 1.63 -11.27 -11.74
N LEU A 162 2.23 -11.47 -10.55
CA LEU A 162 3.62 -11.16 -10.23
C LEU A 162 4.51 -12.40 -10.15
N SER A 163 3.94 -13.61 -10.40
CA SER A 163 4.70 -14.86 -10.38
C SER A 163 5.66 -14.98 -11.57
N SER A 164 5.25 -14.45 -12.74
CA SER A 164 6.03 -14.51 -13.99
C SER A 164 5.61 -13.39 -14.97
N GLY A 165 6.29 -13.28 -16.09
CA GLY A 165 5.95 -12.36 -17.17
C GLY A 165 6.48 -10.93 -16.99
N TRP A 166 6.17 -10.05 -17.96
CA TRP A 166 6.68 -8.68 -18.03
C TRP A 166 6.25 -7.81 -16.85
N PHE A 167 5.04 -8.06 -16.31
CA PHE A 167 4.50 -7.26 -15.21
C PHE A 167 5.29 -7.44 -13.92
N ARG A 168 5.90 -8.64 -13.68
CA ARG A 168 6.83 -8.87 -12.58
C ARG A 168 8.06 -7.96 -12.66
N TYR A 169 8.67 -7.84 -13.85
CA TYR A 169 9.84 -6.98 -14.02
C TYR A 169 9.50 -5.50 -13.81
N TRP A 170 8.34 -5.08 -14.33
CA TRP A 170 7.83 -3.74 -14.07
C TRP A 170 7.62 -3.48 -12.57
N TRP A 171 7.02 -4.43 -11.85
CA TRP A 171 6.83 -4.34 -10.40
C TRP A 171 8.15 -4.25 -9.65
N LEU A 172 9.14 -5.08 -9.99
CA LEU A 172 10.47 -5.04 -9.41
C LEU A 172 11.18 -3.71 -9.67
N ALA A 173 11.06 -3.14 -10.87
CA ALA A 173 11.61 -1.81 -11.18
C ALA A 173 10.99 -0.73 -10.27
N LEU A 174 9.66 -0.77 -10.05
CA LEU A 174 9.01 0.11 -9.07
C LEU A 174 9.53 -0.12 -7.64
N GLY A 175 9.81 -1.38 -7.29
CA GLY A 175 10.39 -1.75 -6.00
C GLY A 175 11.80 -1.18 -5.78
N VAL A 176 12.62 -1.14 -6.81
CA VAL A 176 13.97 -0.51 -6.74
C VAL A 176 13.84 0.99 -6.43
N VAL A 177 12.97 1.69 -7.16
CA VAL A 177 12.72 3.13 -6.90
C VAL A 177 12.16 3.34 -5.50
N LEU A 178 11.24 2.47 -5.05
CA LEU A 178 10.70 2.50 -3.70
C LEU A 178 11.81 2.33 -2.66
N ALA A 179 12.71 1.36 -2.84
CA ALA A 179 13.80 1.10 -1.89
C ALA A 179 14.72 2.33 -1.71
N PHE A 180 15.12 2.97 -2.81
CA PHE A 180 15.87 4.24 -2.74
C PHE A 180 15.12 5.32 -1.98
N GLY A 181 13.83 5.47 -2.24
CA GLY A 181 12.98 6.43 -1.55
C GLY A 181 12.88 6.15 -0.05
N LEU A 182 12.64 4.88 0.33
CA LEU A 182 12.52 4.47 1.73
C LEU A 182 13.84 4.72 2.50
N ILE A 183 14.98 4.39 1.91
CA ILE A 183 16.29 4.64 2.51
C ILE A 183 16.48 6.15 2.74
N SER A 184 16.16 6.97 1.76
CA SER A 184 16.24 8.44 1.87
C SER A 184 15.34 8.98 2.98
N ASP A 185 14.10 8.49 3.09
CA ASP A 185 13.13 8.93 4.09
C ASP A 185 13.53 8.51 5.50
N ILE A 186 14.01 7.29 5.67
CA ILE A 186 14.50 6.80 6.97
C ILE A 186 15.69 7.65 7.42
N LYS A 187 16.67 7.87 6.53
CA LYS A 187 17.83 8.70 6.82
C LYS A 187 17.40 10.10 7.29
N GLN A 188 16.55 10.78 6.51
CA GLN A 188 16.08 12.12 6.85
C GLN A 188 15.30 12.15 8.19
N SER A 189 14.52 11.12 8.47
CA SER A 189 13.76 11.00 9.73
C SER A 189 14.69 10.82 10.93
N LEU A 190 15.78 10.08 10.77
CA LEU A 190 16.79 9.91 11.81
C LEU A 190 17.60 11.21 12.03
N ASP A 191 18.04 11.87 10.95
CA ASP A 191 18.78 13.12 11.02
C ASP A 191 17.96 14.22 11.74
N SER A 192 16.66 14.32 11.43
CA SER A 192 15.75 15.26 12.11
C SER A 192 15.56 14.95 13.59
N ARG A 193 15.57 13.68 13.99
CA ARG A 193 15.52 13.27 15.40
C ARG A 193 16.77 13.72 16.16
N PHE A 194 17.96 13.49 15.60
CA PHE A 194 19.22 13.88 16.24
C PHE A 194 19.34 15.40 16.39
N ALA A 195 18.90 16.16 15.38
CA ALA A 195 18.86 17.62 15.44
C ALA A 195 17.97 18.16 16.58
N LEU A 196 16.81 17.52 16.81
CA LEU A 196 15.92 17.91 17.92
C LEU A 196 16.54 17.60 19.29
N GLN A 197 17.22 16.47 19.42
CA GLN A 197 17.86 16.07 20.68
C GLN A 197 19.04 17.00 21.05
N SER A 198 19.83 17.44 20.07
CA SER A 198 20.94 18.40 20.35
C SER A 198 20.42 19.75 20.83
N THR A 199 19.31 20.24 20.26
CA THR A 199 18.70 21.52 20.68
C THR A 199 18.09 21.46 22.09
N ASP A 200 17.58 20.28 22.51
CA ASP A 200 17.01 20.09 23.86
C ASP A 200 18.12 19.89 24.92
N ALA A 201 19.33 19.46 24.54
CA ALA A 201 20.48 19.30 25.44
C ALA A 201 21.22 20.61 25.73
N GLU A 202 21.04 21.63 24.89
CA GLU A 202 21.62 22.97 25.06
C GLU A 202 20.75 23.92 25.90
N LYS A 203 19.56 23.50 26.33
CA LYS A 203 18.65 24.27 27.19
C LYS A 203 18.67 23.80 28.62
#